data_4bee30f0c3284c0b931b67a6e70b5a56
#
_entry.id   4bee30f0c3284c0b931b67a6e70b5a56
#
_cell.length_a   1.000
_cell.length_b   1.000
_cell.length_c   1.000
_cell.angle_alpha   90.00
_cell.angle_beta   90.00
_cell.angle_gamma   90.00
#
_symmetry.space_group_name_H-M   'P 1'
#
loop_
_entity.id
_entity.type
_entity.pdbx_description
1 polymer ?
#
loop_
_entity_poly.entity_id
_entity_poly.type
_entity_poly.pdbx_seq_one_letter_code
_entity_poly.pdbx_strand_id
1 'polypeptide(L)'
;MARPCAGGRRVPGPGVNPATAFAATLVDELARCGLAEAVLAPGSRSAPLALALWERAAQGSGAGLRLHVRIDERSASFLALGLAKVSRRPVALVCTSGTAAAHFHAAVIEASEAGVPLLVLTADRPPELRGTGANQAIDQVKLYGDAVRWFCEAGVPEARPGMNAYWRSLACRAWATAAGADGGFPGPVHLNLPLREPLVPGLPDATGEAAGGWPEPLDGRLGEAPWTRFPGASQVAGLPLVAEPPSKNVGAVPATTDGVLELPWTERGVIICGDGCTDPAALLRLAEQAGWPVLAEPSSGARSGPMSLPAYQYLLDSPEFVAAHRPEVIVSAGRPGLSRAQLGYLRSAGPARHVVVAQGPGHWADPVRGATDVVPAVRLAAPRAGSGAGPGAGAGPCAGETPWLASWRAADAAAGAAAAAILDVAQGLSEPRLARDLAAALPDGALLWAASSLPIRDLDQQMAPRAGLTVLASRGTSGIDGMVSAAAGAALAHQRAGGGPAAALLGDLAFLHDAPGLFAGPGEPRPDLVLVVANNDGGGIFSLLEQAEHGGPFERVFGTPHGAGLGSLAAAAGLPAVIVDLACDLPGALGGGGIRVVEVRTSREAGAALRRELRAACTAAAAAAG
;
A
#
# COMPACT_ATOMS: atom_id res chain seq x y z
N MET A 1 9.06 -49.62 4.39
CA MET A 1 8.61 -49.52 5.78
C MET A 1 8.13 -48.08 6.03
N ALA A 2 6.82 -47.87 5.98
CA ALA A 2 6.18 -46.59 6.24
C ALA A 2 6.19 -46.29 7.74
N ARG A 3 6.69 -45.13 8.16
CA ARG A 3 6.56 -44.64 9.54
C ARG A 3 5.11 -44.22 9.78
N PRO A 4 4.46 -44.65 10.88
CA PRO A 4 3.11 -44.20 11.19
C PRO A 4 3.13 -42.72 11.62
N CYS A 5 2.23 -41.93 11.04
CA CYS A 5 1.89 -40.59 11.50
C CYS A 5 1.21 -40.71 12.87
N ALA A 6 1.95 -40.51 13.95
CA ALA A 6 1.39 -40.42 15.30
C ALA A 6 0.79 -39.01 15.46
N GLY A 7 -0.51 -38.87 15.20
CA GLY A 7 -1.33 -37.76 15.64
C GLY A 7 -1.59 -37.86 17.15
N GLY A 8 -0.55 -37.70 17.97
CA GLY A 8 -0.69 -37.61 19.42
C GLY A 8 -1.22 -36.24 19.80
N ARG A 9 -2.33 -36.18 20.56
CA ARG A 9 -2.83 -34.99 21.22
C ARG A 9 -1.70 -34.39 22.06
N ARG A 10 -1.24 -33.16 21.69
CA ARG A 10 -0.25 -32.46 22.50
C ARG A 10 -0.94 -31.84 23.71
N VAL A 11 -0.86 -32.52 24.84
CA VAL A 11 -1.08 -31.87 26.13
C VAL A 11 0.17 -31.08 26.44
N PRO A 12 0.07 -29.76 26.75
CA PRO A 12 1.23 -28.99 27.16
C PRO A 12 1.99 -29.70 28.28
N GLY A 13 3.30 -29.78 28.15
CA GLY A 13 4.14 -30.38 29.18
C GLY A 13 4.10 -29.60 30.51
N PRO A 14 4.59 -30.17 31.61
CA PRO A 14 4.69 -29.46 32.87
C PRO A 14 5.51 -28.17 32.70
N GLY A 15 5.00 -27.05 33.20
CA GLY A 15 5.64 -25.73 33.13
C GLY A 15 5.07 -24.75 32.09
N VAL A 16 3.98 -25.05 31.40
CA VAL A 16 3.29 -24.11 30.52
C VAL A 16 2.33 -23.25 31.35
N ASN A 17 2.62 -21.94 31.41
CA ASN A 17 1.76 -20.98 32.06
C ASN A 17 0.66 -20.43 31.11
N PRO A 18 -0.42 -19.80 31.63
CA PRO A 18 -1.54 -19.34 30.81
C PRO A 18 -1.17 -18.36 29.70
N ALA A 19 -0.21 -17.44 29.94
CA ALA A 19 0.23 -16.45 28.95
C ALA A 19 0.93 -17.11 27.75
N THR A 20 1.80 -18.11 28.02
CA THR A 20 2.50 -18.85 26.96
C THR A 20 1.58 -19.82 26.22
N ALA A 21 0.64 -20.48 26.90
CA ALA A 21 -0.39 -21.32 26.27
C ALA A 21 -1.28 -20.54 25.33
N PHE A 22 -1.74 -19.36 25.76
CA PHE A 22 -2.53 -18.44 24.95
C PHE A 22 -1.76 -18.02 23.69
N ALA A 23 -0.53 -17.51 23.86
CA ALA A 23 0.27 -17.01 22.75
C ALA A 23 0.56 -18.11 21.71
N ALA A 24 0.93 -19.32 22.17
CA ALA A 24 1.17 -20.47 21.29
C ALA A 24 -0.08 -20.87 20.51
N THR A 25 -1.25 -20.90 21.18
CA THR A 25 -2.53 -21.27 20.55
C THR A 25 -2.98 -20.20 19.54
N LEU A 26 -2.86 -18.91 19.90
CA LEU A 26 -3.22 -17.78 19.03
C LEU A 26 -2.36 -17.77 17.76
N VAL A 27 -1.04 -17.90 17.90
CA VAL A 27 -0.09 -17.91 16.77
C VAL A 27 -0.27 -19.14 15.89
N ASP A 28 -0.47 -20.33 16.48
CA ASP A 28 -0.78 -21.56 15.72
C ASP A 28 -2.04 -21.37 14.88
N GLU A 29 -3.11 -20.83 15.47
CA GLU A 29 -4.36 -20.64 14.75
C GLU A 29 -4.28 -19.56 13.67
N LEU A 30 -3.59 -18.43 13.93
CA LEU A 30 -3.33 -17.43 12.92
C LEU A 30 -2.54 -18.00 11.72
N ALA A 31 -1.56 -18.87 12.00
CA ALA A 31 -0.81 -19.55 10.94
C ALA A 31 -1.71 -20.49 10.12
N ARG A 32 -2.66 -21.20 10.76
CA ARG A 32 -3.69 -22.04 10.09
C ARG A 32 -4.64 -21.21 9.24
N CYS A 33 -4.93 -19.96 9.65
CA CYS A 33 -5.70 -19.00 8.85
C CYS A 33 -4.92 -18.45 7.65
N GLY A 34 -3.61 -18.66 7.59
CA GLY A 34 -2.76 -18.21 6.48
C GLY A 34 -1.84 -17.03 6.82
N LEU A 35 -1.60 -16.74 8.11
CA LEU A 35 -0.59 -15.77 8.52
C LEU A 35 0.79 -16.25 8.06
N ALA A 36 1.43 -15.46 7.20
CA ALA A 36 2.72 -15.77 6.62
C ALA A 36 3.84 -14.80 7.05
N GLU A 37 3.48 -13.64 7.58
CA GLU A 37 4.42 -12.61 8.01
C GLU A 37 4.03 -12.05 9.37
N ALA A 38 5.01 -11.85 10.24
CA ALA A 38 4.87 -11.15 11.50
C ALA A 38 6.02 -10.17 11.69
N VAL A 39 5.72 -8.98 12.18
CA VAL A 39 6.70 -7.95 12.54
C VAL A 39 6.61 -7.69 14.03
N LEU A 40 7.74 -7.74 14.72
CA LEU A 40 7.85 -7.63 16.17
C LEU A 40 8.79 -6.49 16.55
N ALA A 41 8.35 -5.61 17.43
CA ALA A 41 9.23 -4.76 18.22
C ALA A 41 9.49 -5.40 19.60
N PRO A 42 10.76 -5.50 20.05
CA PRO A 42 11.12 -6.21 21.27
C PRO A 42 10.54 -5.57 22.54
N GLY A 43 10.11 -6.41 23.49
CA GLY A 43 9.69 -5.93 24.79
C GLY A 43 9.31 -7.07 25.74
N SER A 44 9.39 -6.82 27.04
CA SER A 44 9.18 -7.86 28.06
C SER A 44 7.73 -8.38 28.08
N ARG A 45 6.72 -7.48 28.04
CA ARG A 45 5.31 -7.90 28.17
C ARG A 45 4.85 -8.73 26.97
N SER A 46 5.45 -8.54 25.80
CA SER A 46 5.18 -9.33 24.59
C SER A 46 5.99 -10.63 24.51
N ALA A 47 6.79 -11.00 25.50
CA ALA A 47 7.63 -12.19 25.45
C ALA A 47 6.88 -13.48 25.10
N PRO A 48 5.66 -13.77 25.62
CA PRO A 48 4.91 -14.96 25.21
C PRO A 48 4.65 -15.01 23.70
N LEU A 49 4.24 -13.87 23.10
CA LEU A 49 3.98 -13.76 21.66
C LEU A 49 5.28 -13.87 20.85
N ALA A 50 6.35 -13.22 21.30
CA ALA A 50 7.66 -13.25 20.64
C ALA A 50 8.21 -14.67 20.54
N LEU A 51 8.14 -15.42 21.63
CA LEU A 51 8.60 -16.81 21.67
C LEU A 51 7.73 -17.72 20.79
N ALA A 52 6.39 -17.58 20.85
CA ALA A 52 5.48 -18.35 20.01
C ALA A 52 5.69 -18.08 18.51
N LEU A 53 5.89 -16.84 18.13
CA LEU A 53 6.20 -16.45 16.74
C LEU A 53 7.55 -17.00 16.28
N TRP A 54 8.57 -16.90 17.14
CA TRP A 54 9.91 -17.44 16.84
C TRP A 54 9.88 -18.96 16.68
N GLU A 55 9.22 -19.69 17.58
CA GLU A 55 9.08 -21.15 17.50
C GLU A 55 8.32 -21.57 16.24
N ARG A 56 7.23 -20.86 15.91
CA ARG A 56 6.45 -21.16 14.70
C ARG A 56 7.24 -20.87 13.42
N ALA A 57 8.02 -19.80 13.39
CA ALA A 57 8.92 -19.48 12.29
C ALA A 57 10.02 -20.52 12.10
N ALA A 58 10.60 -21.03 13.20
CA ALA A 58 11.63 -22.06 13.20
C ALA A 58 11.16 -23.45 12.72
N GLN A 59 9.85 -23.74 12.87
CA GLN A 59 9.25 -25.03 12.45
C GLN A 59 8.95 -25.09 10.95
N GLY A 60 8.94 -23.96 10.24
CA GLY A 60 8.55 -23.86 8.84
C GLY A 60 9.71 -24.16 7.88
N SER A 61 9.60 -25.20 7.05
CA SER A 61 10.41 -25.37 5.86
C SER A 61 9.68 -24.74 4.66
N GLY A 62 10.23 -23.69 4.08
CA GLY A 62 9.76 -23.09 2.82
C GLY A 62 8.63 -22.06 2.96
N ALA A 63 7.36 -22.46 2.95
CA ALA A 63 6.18 -21.57 2.99
C ALA A 63 5.70 -21.18 4.41
N GLY A 64 6.52 -21.38 5.45
CA GLY A 64 6.18 -21.11 6.85
C GLY A 64 6.06 -19.60 7.19
N LEU A 65 5.63 -19.34 8.43
CA LEU A 65 5.63 -18.00 9.01
C LEU A 65 7.05 -17.42 9.02
N ARG A 66 7.18 -16.15 8.65
CA ARG A 66 8.42 -15.37 8.77
C ARG A 66 8.26 -14.32 9.86
N LEU A 67 9.29 -14.22 10.70
CA LEU A 67 9.35 -13.23 11.75
C LEU A 67 10.38 -12.16 11.36
N HIS A 68 9.98 -10.89 11.41
CA HIS A 68 10.83 -9.72 11.23
C HIS A 68 10.92 -8.97 12.54
N VAL A 69 12.14 -8.64 12.97
CA VAL A 69 12.35 -7.89 14.20
C VAL A 69 12.87 -6.50 13.87
N ARG A 70 12.27 -5.47 14.47
CA ARG A 70 12.69 -4.06 14.32
C ARG A 70 12.76 -3.40 15.69
N ILE A 71 13.73 -2.53 15.88
CA ILE A 71 13.97 -1.85 17.16
C ILE A 71 12.92 -0.75 17.37
N ASP A 72 12.65 0.03 16.34
CA ASP A 72 11.70 1.14 16.37
C ASP A 72 10.29 0.67 15.98
N GLU A 73 9.31 0.90 16.83
CA GLU A 73 7.94 0.44 16.64
C GLU A 73 7.28 1.10 15.43
N ARG A 74 7.52 2.38 15.18
CA ARG A 74 6.99 3.08 14.02
C ARG A 74 7.52 2.44 12.73
N SER A 75 8.83 2.24 12.63
CA SER A 75 9.45 1.55 11.48
C SER A 75 8.94 0.11 11.33
N ALA A 76 8.74 -0.62 12.44
CA ALA A 76 8.11 -1.94 12.46
C ALA A 76 6.72 -1.91 11.82
N SER A 77 5.89 -0.93 12.20
CA SER A 77 4.52 -0.82 11.71
C SER A 77 4.43 -0.51 10.22
N PHE A 78 5.32 0.35 9.70
CA PHE A 78 5.39 0.65 8.27
C PHE A 78 6.01 -0.49 7.45
N LEU A 79 6.95 -1.26 8.02
CA LEU A 79 7.41 -2.51 7.39
C LEU A 79 6.23 -3.49 7.21
N ALA A 80 5.43 -3.68 8.26
CA ALA A 80 4.23 -4.51 8.20
C ALA A 80 3.21 -3.99 7.17
N LEU A 81 3.02 -2.67 7.09
CA LEU A 81 2.18 -2.02 6.07
C LEU A 81 2.65 -2.36 4.66
N GLY A 82 3.95 -2.25 4.38
CA GLY A 82 4.53 -2.56 3.07
C GLY A 82 4.36 -4.04 2.70
N LEU A 83 4.64 -4.95 3.62
CA LEU A 83 4.42 -6.39 3.47
C LEU A 83 2.94 -6.71 3.14
N ALA A 84 2.02 -6.14 3.90
CA ALA A 84 0.58 -6.37 3.73
C ALA A 84 0.03 -5.72 2.46
N LYS A 85 0.52 -4.55 2.07
CA LYS A 85 0.09 -3.84 0.84
C LYS A 85 0.39 -4.65 -0.42
N VAL A 86 1.52 -5.34 -0.46
CA VAL A 86 1.90 -6.21 -1.58
C VAL A 86 1.20 -7.57 -1.50
N SER A 87 1.28 -8.24 -0.36
CA SER A 87 0.75 -9.59 -0.20
C SER A 87 -0.78 -9.65 -0.21
N ARG A 88 -1.46 -8.55 0.09
CA ARG A 88 -2.92 -8.49 0.30
C ARG A 88 -3.41 -9.46 1.38
N ARG A 89 -2.53 -9.87 2.28
CA ARG A 89 -2.80 -10.78 3.39
C ARG A 89 -2.55 -10.09 4.72
N PRO A 90 -3.28 -10.44 5.78
CA PRO A 90 -3.00 -9.94 7.12
C PRO A 90 -1.56 -10.20 7.55
N VAL A 91 -0.88 -9.15 8.01
CA VAL A 91 0.45 -9.22 8.63
C VAL A 91 0.29 -8.93 10.11
N ALA A 92 0.86 -9.79 10.97
CA ALA A 92 0.85 -9.55 12.40
C ALA A 92 1.89 -8.48 12.77
N LEU A 93 1.46 -7.51 13.58
CA LEU A 93 2.29 -6.44 14.11
C LEU A 93 2.24 -6.48 15.62
N VAL A 94 3.37 -6.72 16.28
CA VAL A 94 3.43 -7.05 17.70
C VAL A 94 4.34 -6.07 18.44
N CYS A 95 3.88 -5.54 19.55
CA CYS A 95 4.71 -4.77 20.49
C CYS A 95 4.38 -5.08 21.94
N THR A 96 5.23 -4.56 22.83
CA THR A 96 5.02 -4.56 24.27
C THR A 96 3.96 -3.51 24.68
N SER A 97 3.72 -3.34 25.95
CA SER A 97 2.78 -2.35 26.49
C SER A 97 3.36 -0.94 26.56
N GLY A 98 2.51 0.03 26.80
CA GLY A 98 2.89 1.43 27.00
C GLY A 98 2.98 2.18 25.66
N THR A 99 3.93 3.11 25.56
CA THR A 99 4.10 3.98 24.38
C THR A 99 4.44 3.23 23.10
N ALA A 100 4.97 2.01 23.17
CA ALA A 100 5.21 1.13 22.04
C ALA A 100 3.96 0.99 21.15
N ALA A 101 2.80 0.75 21.77
CA ALA A 101 1.53 0.66 21.04
C ALA A 101 1.14 1.97 20.33
N ALA A 102 1.43 3.13 20.94
CA ALA A 102 1.11 4.42 20.35
C ALA A 102 1.91 4.71 19.06
N HIS A 103 3.12 4.18 18.93
CA HIS A 103 3.95 4.35 17.73
C HIS A 103 3.39 3.65 16.48
N PHE A 104 2.46 2.71 16.64
CA PHE A 104 1.81 2.06 15.50
C PHE A 104 0.71 2.91 14.84
N HIS A 105 0.24 3.96 15.53
CA HIS A 105 -0.97 4.69 15.15
C HIS A 105 -0.94 5.23 13.71
N ALA A 106 0.17 5.83 13.30
CA ALA A 106 0.29 6.38 11.95
C ALA A 106 0.12 5.31 10.84
N ALA A 107 0.78 4.16 10.99
CA ALA A 107 0.63 3.06 10.03
C ALA A 107 -0.77 2.42 10.09
N VAL A 108 -1.40 2.37 11.26
CA VAL A 108 -2.77 1.88 11.43
C VAL A 108 -3.76 2.78 10.69
N ILE A 109 -3.61 4.12 10.78
CA ILE A 109 -4.45 5.07 10.04
C ILE A 109 -4.25 4.90 8.53
N GLU A 110 -2.99 4.86 8.05
CA GLU A 110 -2.70 4.62 6.62
C GLU A 110 -3.31 3.29 6.14
N ALA A 111 -3.15 2.21 6.93
CA ALA A 111 -3.72 0.91 6.62
C ALA A 111 -5.25 0.93 6.57
N SER A 112 -5.89 1.63 7.50
CA SER A 112 -7.34 1.81 7.55
C SER A 112 -7.87 2.46 6.27
N GLU A 113 -7.26 3.58 5.92
CA GLU A 113 -7.65 4.36 4.74
C GLU A 113 -7.34 3.65 3.43
N ALA A 114 -6.22 2.92 3.36
CA ALA A 114 -5.80 2.22 2.15
C ALA A 114 -6.36 0.79 2.01
N GLY A 115 -7.15 0.31 2.97
CA GLY A 115 -7.67 -1.07 2.95
C GLY A 115 -6.56 -2.12 3.07
N VAL A 116 -5.50 -1.84 3.83
CA VAL A 116 -4.38 -2.75 4.01
C VAL A 116 -4.59 -3.60 5.27
N PRO A 117 -4.59 -4.94 5.17
CA PRO A 117 -4.89 -5.82 6.30
C PRO A 117 -3.73 -5.91 7.28
N LEU A 118 -3.95 -5.47 8.53
CA LEU A 118 -3.00 -5.61 9.62
C LEU A 118 -3.65 -6.27 10.83
N LEU A 119 -2.92 -7.14 11.52
CA LEU A 119 -3.28 -7.70 12.82
C LEU A 119 -2.41 -7.06 13.90
N VAL A 120 -2.93 -6.03 14.54
CA VAL A 120 -2.22 -5.27 15.57
C VAL A 120 -2.43 -5.96 16.91
N LEU A 121 -1.36 -6.57 17.44
CA LEU A 121 -1.34 -7.35 18.66
C LEU A 121 -0.52 -6.60 19.71
N THR A 122 -1.18 -5.83 20.58
CA THR A 122 -0.52 -5.08 21.63
C THR A 122 -0.57 -5.86 22.95
N ALA A 123 0.60 -6.23 23.47
CA ALA A 123 0.64 -6.77 24.83
C ALA A 123 0.31 -5.66 25.83
N ASP A 124 -0.41 -5.98 26.90
CA ASP A 124 -0.82 -5.03 27.91
C ASP A 124 -0.64 -5.56 29.34
N ARG A 125 -0.67 -4.66 30.30
CA ARG A 125 -0.77 -5.00 31.72
C ARG A 125 -2.16 -5.57 32.01
N PRO A 126 -2.26 -6.58 32.91
CA PRO A 126 -3.56 -7.08 33.35
C PRO A 126 -4.35 -6.01 34.10
N PRO A 127 -5.68 -6.12 34.20
CA PRO A 127 -6.56 -5.08 34.75
C PRO A 127 -6.16 -4.58 36.14
N GLU A 128 -5.64 -5.47 37.01
CA GLU A 128 -5.22 -5.12 38.37
C GLU A 128 -4.03 -4.14 38.42
N LEU A 129 -3.30 -3.93 37.32
CA LEU A 129 -2.17 -3.00 37.23
C LEU A 129 -2.52 -1.70 36.51
N ARG A 130 -3.74 -1.59 35.95
CA ARG A 130 -4.16 -0.39 35.23
C ARG A 130 -4.62 0.70 36.20
N GLY A 131 -4.28 1.97 35.91
CA GLY A 131 -4.64 3.12 36.71
C GLY A 131 -3.95 3.18 38.07
N THR A 132 -2.97 2.32 38.36
CA THR A 132 -2.27 2.24 39.66
C THR A 132 -0.91 2.93 39.64
N GLY A 133 -0.47 3.50 38.51
CA GLY A 133 0.89 4.00 38.34
C GLY A 133 1.92 2.90 38.09
N ALA A 134 1.47 1.69 37.71
CA ALA A 134 2.37 0.59 37.36
C ALA A 134 3.28 0.97 36.20
N ASN A 135 4.51 0.47 36.26
CA ASN A 135 5.53 0.77 35.25
C ASN A 135 5.06 0.36 33.84
N GLN A 136 5.23 1.26 32.85
CA GLN A 136 4.93 1.04 31.43
C GLN A 136 3.47 0.58 31.19
N ALA A 137 2.53 1.19 31.92
CA ALA A 137 1.09 0.98 31.79
C ALA A 137 0.43 2.28 31.30
N ILE A 138 -0.37 2.18 30.25
CA ILE A 138 -1.25 3.24 29.73
C ILE A 138 -2.63 2.64 29.47
N ASP A 139 -3.62 3.45 29.16
CA ASP A 139 -4.89 2.96 28.61
C ASP A 139 -4.71 2.59 27.14
N GLN A 140 -4.71 1.28 26.84
CA GLN A 140 -4.62 0.74 25.50
C GLN A 140 -5.98 0.33 24.93
N VAL A 141 -7.06 0.44 25.74
CA VAL A 141 -8.41 0.08 25.31
C VAL A 141 -8.86 1.02 24.20
N LYS A 142 -9.11 0.45 23.01
CA LYS A 142 -9.49 1.23 21.82
C LYS A 142 -8.49 2.33 21.45
N LEU A 143 -7.20 2.12 21.69
CA LEU A 143 -6.14 3.11 21.45
C LEU A 143 -6.18 3.71 20.04
N TYR A 144 -6.58 2.93 19.03
CA TYR A 144 -6.64 3.37 17.63
C TYR A 144 -8.04 3.86 17.21
N GLY A 145 -9.01 3.92 18.13
CA GLY A 145 -10.36 4.42 17.86
C GLY A 145 -11.02 3.74 16.68
N ASP A 146 -11.55 4.55 15.75
CA ASP A 146 -12.25 4.09 14.56
C ASP A 146 -11.31 3.72 13.39
N ALA A 147 -9.99 3.86 13.58
CA ALA A 147 -9.02 3.47 12.56
C ALA A 147 -8.85 1.95 12.41
N VAL A 148 -9.55 1.14 13.22
CA VAL A 148 -9.54 -0.33 13.10
C VAL A 148 -10.92 -0.87 12.72
N ARG A 149 -10.93 -1.93 11.92
CA ARG A 149 -12.20 -2.62 11.52
C ARG A 149 -12.86 -3.29 12.70
N TRP A 150 -12.06 -3.75 13.64
CA TRP A 150 -12.53 -4.39 14.86
C TRP A 150 -11.49 -4.24 15.97
N PHE A 151 -11.99 -3.98 17.18
CA PHE A 151 -11.21 -4.00 18.41
C PHE A 151 -11.71 -5.12 19.32
N CYS A 152 -10.79 -5.86 19.93
CA CYS A 152 -11.11 -6.77 21.01
C CYS A 152 -10.05 -6.72 22.10
N GLU A 153 -10.49 -6.50 23.33
CA GLU A 153 -9.66 -6.81 24.50
C GLU A 153 -9.85 -8.29 24.82
N ALA A 154 -8.81 -9.08 24.64
CA ALA A 154 -8.82 -10.46 25.06
C ALA A 154 -8.81 -10.50 26.59
N GLY A 155 -9.56 -11.40 27.19
CA GLY A 155 -9.46 -11.62 28.65
C GLY A 155 -8.05 -12.03 29.05
N VAL A 156 -7.69 -11.81 30.32
CA VAL A 156 -6.44 -12.35 30.88
C VAL A 156 -6.46 -13.89 30.71
N PRO A 157 -5.42 -14.49 30.13
CA PRO A 157 -5.37 -15.93 29.93
C PRO A 157 -5.46 -16.71 31.25
N GLU A 158 -6.29 -17.74 31.27
CA GLU A 158 -6.50 -18.60 32.43
C GLU A 158 -6.46 -20.08 32.02
N ALA A 159 -5.99 -20.95 32.90
CA ALA A 159 -6.00 -22.39 32.72
C ALA A 159 -7.38 -22.97 33.13
N ARG A 160 -8.38 -22.86 32.23
CA ARG A 160 -9.73 -23.42 32.45
C ARG A 160 -10.30 -24.00 31.17
N PRO A 161 -11.28 -24.95 31.28
CA PRO A 161 -11.95 -25.51 30.11
C PRO A 161 -12.63 -24.42 29.23
N GLY A 162 -12.61 -24.62 27.92
CA GLY A 162 -13.20 -23.73 26.91
C GLY A 162 -12.28 -22.64 26.37
N MET A 163 -11.09 -22.47 26.95
CA MET A 163 -10.16 -21.41 26.51
C MET A 163 -9.53 -21.70 25.16
N ASN A 164 -9.28 -22.99 24.82
CA ASN A 164 -8.79 -23.36 23.50
C ASN A 164 -9.76 -22.89 22.38
N ALA A 165 -11.05 -23.20 22.54
CA ALA A 165 -12.07 -22.80 21.56
C ALA A 165 -12.17 -21.28 21.45
N TYR A 166 -12.12 -20.56 22.59
CA TYR A 166 -12.17 -19.09 22.63
C TYR A 166 -10.98 -18.47 21.89
N TRP A 167 -9.74 -18.85 22.21
CA TRP A 167 -8.53 -18.28 21.62
C TRP A 167 -8.43 -18.53 20.11
N ARG A 168 -8.80 -19.75 19.67
CA ARG A 168 -8.81 -20.11 18.25
C ARG A 168 -9.90 -19.36 17.48
N SER A 169 -11.10 -19.27 18.04
CA SER A 169 -12.18 -18.49 17.45
C SER A 169 -11.84 -17.00 17.35
N LEU A 170 -11.20 -16.43 18.38
CA LEU A 170 -10.68 -15.06 18.41
C LEU A 170 -9.69 -14.82 17.25
N ALA A 171 -8.71 -15.72 17.08
CA ALA A 171 -7.72 -15.64 16.00
C ALA A 171 -8.38 -15.67 14.62
N CYS A 172 -9.30 -16.62 14.40
CA CYS A 172 -10.02 -16.75 13.12
C CYS A 172 -10.83 -15.48 12.80
N ARG A 173 -11.54 -14.93 13.78
CA ARG A 173 -12.32 -13.70 13.60
C ARG A 173 -11.41 -12.52 13.28
N ALA A 174 -10.32 -12.32 14.04
CA ALA A 174 -9.38 -11.25 13.81
C ALA A 174 -8.79 -11.31 12.40
N TRP A 175 -8.37 -12.50 11.99
CA TRP A 175 -7.82 -12.69 10.64
C TRP A 175 -8.86 -12.42 9.55
N ALA A 176 -10.07 -12.96 9.68
CA ALA A 176 -11.13 -12.80 8.68
C ALA A 176 -11.54 -11.33 8.52
N THR A 177 -11.72 -10.61 9.64
CA THR A 177 -12.08 -9.19 9.60
C THR A 177 -10.95 -8.34 9.02
N ALA A 178 -9.68 -8.61 9.39
CA ALA A 178 -8.56 -7.90 8.79
C ALA A 178 -8.48 -8.12 7.26
N ALA A 179 -8.71 -9.35 6.82
CA ALA A 179 -8.70 -9.72 5.39
C ALA A 179 -9.95 -9.27 4.62
N GLY A 180 -11.01 -8.81 5.30
CA GLY A 180 -12.33 -8.57 4.68
C GLY A 180 -13.06 -9.86 4.28
N ALA A 181 -12.62 -11.03 4.77
CA ALA A 181 -13.19 -12.32 4.43
C ALA A 181 -14.57 -12.57 5.09
N ASP A 182 -14.95 -11.74 6.03
CA ASP A 182 -16.28 -11.68 6.65
C ASP A 182 -17.30 -10.85 5.85
N GLY A 183 -16.91 -10.36 4.67
CA GLY A 183 -17.73 -9.52 3.77
C GLY A 183 -17.52 -8.02 3.98
N GLY A 184 -16.58 -7.62 4.85
CA GLY A 184 -16.20 -6.24 5.10
C GLY A 184 -15.11 -5.73 4.15
N PHE A 185 -14.74 -4.46 4.30
CA PHE A 185 -13.57 -3.88 3.64
C PHE A 185 -12.30 -4.22 4.43
N PRO A 186 -11.22 -4.71 3.79
CA PRO A 186 -9.98 -5.05 4.49
C PRO A 186 -9.43 -3.88 5.30
N GLY A 187 -8.64 -4.18 6.32
CA GLY A 187 -8.00 -3.14 7.11
C GLY A 187 -7.42 -3.66 8.43
N PRO A 188 -6.95 -2.76 9.29
CA PRO A 188 -6.36 -3.15 10.56
C PRO A 188 -7.41 -3.65 11.56
N VAL A 189 -7.03 -4.65 12.34
CA VAL A 189 -7.75 -5.18 13.51
C VAL A 189 -6.85 -5.05 14.72
N HIS A 190 -7.37 -4.62 15.84
CA HIS A 190 -6.62 -4.47 17.09
C HIS A 190 -7.05 -5.48 18.14
N LEU A 191 -6.13 -6.34 18.56
CA LEU A 191 -6.27 -7.18 19.75
C LEU A 191 -5.39 -6.62 20.86
N ASN A 192 -5.98 -6.13 21.95
CA ASN A 192 -5.26 -5.77 23.17
C ASN A 192 -5.19 -7.00 24.08
N LEU A 193 -3.98 -7.41 24.44
CA LEU A 193 -3.69 -8.70 25.05
C LEU A 193 -3.12 -8.51 26.46
N PRO A 194 -3.99 -8.50 27.49
CA PRO A 194 -3.54 -8.38 28.88
C PRO A 194 -2.85 -9.68 29.32
N LEU A 195 -1.54 -9.60 29.58
CA LEU A 195 -0.71 -10.75 29.95
C LEU A 195 -0.20 -10.58 31.38
N ARG A 196 -0.51 -11.58 32.23
CA ARG A 196 -0.05 -11.68 33.61
C ARG A 196 1.22 -12.52 33.68
N GLU A 197 2.10 -12.21 34.56
CA GLU A 197 3.29 -13.01 34.86
C GLU A 197 2.92 -14.39 35.42
N PRO A 198 3.73 -15.43 35.17
CA PRO A 198 5.00 -15.42 34.43
C PRO A 198 4.81 -15.36 32.90
N LEU A 199 5.73 -14.63 32.21
CA LEU A 199 5.67 -14.37 30.77
C LEU A 199 6.48 -15.34 29.91
N VAL A 200 7.29 -16.18 30.55
CA VAL A 200 8.14 -17.16 29.84
C VAL A 200 7.86 -18.57 30.37
N PRO A 201 8.06 -19.61 29.53
CA PRO A 201 7.83 -21.00 29.97
C PRO A 201 8.79 -21.40 31.10
N GLY A 202 8.37 -22.35 31.92
CA GLY A 202 9.23 -22.99 32.93
C GLY A 202 9.44 -22.18 34.21
N LEU A 203 8.90 -20.97 34.32
CA LEU A 203 8.92 -20.22 35.59
C LEU A 203 7.66 -20.55 36.41
N PRO A 204 7.78 -20.75 37.74
CA PRO A 204 6.64 -20.89 38.62
C PRO A 204 5.81 -19.60 38.64
N ASP A 205 4.54 -19.73 38.97
CA ASP A 205 3.66 -18.56 39.19
C ASP A 205 4.02 -17.85 40.53
N ALA A 206 3.29 -16.77 40.84
CA ALA A 206 3.50 -15.99 42.07
C ALA A 206 3.26 -16.79 43.36
N THR A 207 2.62 -17.96 43.30
CA THR A 207 2.39 -18.89 44.43
C THR A 207 3.53 -19.88 44.60
N GLY A 208 4.47 -19.96 43.66
CA GLY A 208 5.57 -20.90 43.65
C GLY A 208 5.15 -22.33 43.25
N GLU A 209 3.92 -22.53 42.83
CA GLU A 209 3.44 -23.79 42.34
C GLU A 209 3.85 -24.02 40.87
N ALA A 210 4.37 -25.21 40.58
CA ALA A 210 4.58 -25.65 39.21
C ALA A 210 3.20 -25.79 38.54
N ALA A 211 3.03 -25.21 37.35
CA ALA A 211 1.79 -25.30 36.60
C ALA A 211 1.35 -26.76 36.50
N GLY A 212 0.18 -27.10 37.07
CA GLY A 212 -0.48 -28.37 36.90
C GLY A 212 -0.74 -28.68 35.43
N GLY A 213 -1.16 -29.92 35.12
CA GLY A 213 -1.53 -30.28 33.76
C GLY A 213 -2.63 -29.32 33.21
N TRP A 214 -2.55 -28.99 31.92
CA TRP A 214 -3.57 -28.14 31.29
C TRP A 214 -4.94 -28.83 31.28
N PRO A 215 -6.06 -28.16 31.61
CA PRO A 215 -7.37 -28.80 31.85
C PRO A 215 -8.02 -29.37 30.58
N GLU A 216 -7.55 -28.95 29.39
CA GLU A 216 -8.03 -29.43 28.09
C GLU A 216 -6.89 -29.48 27.05
N PRO A 217 -7.01 -30.30 25.99
CA PRO A 217 -6.07 -30.24 24.87
C PRO A 217 -6.11 -28.87 24.17
N LEU A 218 -4.93 -28.30 23.82
CA LEU A 218 -4.79 -27.06 23.09
C LEU A 218 -4.61 -27.26 21.57
N ASP A 219 -4.87 -28.50 21.09
CA ASP A 219 -4.74 -28.82 19.66
C ASP A 219 -5.75 -28.06 18.81
N GLY A 220 -5.35 -27.70 17.59
CA GLY A 220 -6.22 -27.20 16.54
C GLY A 220 -7.01 -28.33 15.86
N ARG A 221 -7.80 -27.99 14.83
CA ARG A 221 -8.50 -28.99 14.02
C ARG A 221 -7.51 -29.87 13.27
N LEU A 222 -7.93 -31.11 12.97
CA LEU A 222 -7.12 -32.04 12.18
C LEU A 222 -6.83 -31.48 10.78
N GLY A 223 -5.67 -31.86 10.22
CA GLY A 223 -5.26 -31.49 8.88
C GLY A 223 -4.93 -30.00 8.73
N GLU A 224 -4.44 -29.36 9.81
CA GLU A 224 -4.07 -27.91 9.83
C GLU A 224 -5.22 -26.97 9.41
N ALA A 225 -6.48 -27.44 9.49
CA ALA A 225 -7.64 -26.64 9.16
C ALA A 225 -7.87 -25.52 10.20
N PRO A 226 -8.28 -24.30 9.80
CA PRO A 226 -8.68 -23.26 10.73
C PRO A 226 -9.88 -23.69 11.59
N TRP A 227 -9.96 -23.18 12.81
CA TRP A 227 -11.06 -23.42 13.74
C TRP A 227 -12.41 -22.98 13.17
N THR A 228 -12.42 -21.81 12.55
CA THR A 228 -13.56 -21.27 11.79
C THR A 228 -13.13 -20.99 10.36
N ARG A 229 -13.88 -21.47 9.38
CA ARG A 229 -13.64 -21.23 7.95
C ARG A 229 -14.54 -20.12 7.45
N PHE A 230 -13.99 -19.27 6.60
CA PHE A 230 -14.71 -18.24 5.84
C PHE A 230 -14.63 -18.61 4.35
N PRO A 231 -15.72 -19.10 3.74
CA PRO A 231 -15.69 -19.60 2.35
C PRO A 231 -15.22 -18.59 1.32
N GLY A 232 -15.41 -17.30 1.56
CA GLY A 232 -14.93 -16.20 0.70
C GLY A 232 -13.44 -15.89 0.79
N ALA A 233 -12.74 -16.39 1.82
CA ALA A 233 -11.35 -16.04 2.08
C ALA A 233 -10.36 -16.52 1.00
N SER A 234 -10.69 -17.60 0.29
CA SER A 234 -9.83 -18.15 -0.77
C SER A 234 -9.74 -17.25 -2.02
N GLN A 235 -10.72 -16.37 -2.23
CA GLN A 235 -10.73 -15.43 -3.37
C GLN A 235 -9.95 -14.14 -3.08
N VAL A 236 -9.81 -13.77 -1.82
CA VAL A 236 -9.06 -12.55 -1.42
C VAL A 236 -7.54 -12.76 -1.51
N ALA A 237 -7.09 -14.01 -1.39
CA ALA A 237 -5.67 -14.37 -1.34
C ALA A 237 -4.98 -14.53 -2.72
N GLY A 238 -5.67 -14.32 -3.82
CA GLY A 238 -5.22 -14.75 -5.15
C GLY A 238 -5.27 -13.74 -6.28
N LEU A 239 -5.41 -12.44 -6.02
CA LEU A 239 -5.26 -11.44 -7.08
C LEU A 239 -3.76 -11.14 -7.27
N PRO A 240 -3.14 -11.57 -8.38
CA PRO A 240 -1.73 -11.24 -8.64
C PRO A 240 -1.61 -9.73 -8.87
N LEU A 241 -0.66 -9.10 -8.19
CA LEU A 241 -0.25 -7.71 -8.45
C LEU A 241 0.52 -7.55 -9.77
N VAL A 242 0.94 -8.65 -10.36
CA VAL A 242 1.57 -8.70 -11.68
C VAL A 242 0.52 -9.20 -12.63
N ALA A 243 0.11 -8.38 -13.60
CA ALA A 243 -0.69 -8.83 -14.73
C ALA A 243 0.12 -9.89 -15.47
N GLU A 244 -0.25 -11.17 -15.33
CA GLU A 244 0.26 -12.18 -16.25
C GLU A 244 -0.15 -11.80 -17.68
N PRO A 245 0.75 -11.98 -18.67
CA PRO A 245 0.34 -11.87 -20.06
C PRO A 245 -0.81 -12.87 -20.29
N PRO A 246 -1.85 -12.52 -21.07
CA PRO A 246 -3.06 -13.28 -21.17
C PRO A 246 -2.74 -14.72 -21.63
N SER A 247 -2.82 -15.67 -20.71
CA SER A 247 -2.81 -17.08 -21.06
C SER A 247 -4.11 -17.36 -21.81
N LYS A 248 -4.01 -18.01 -22.95
CA LYS A 248 -5.10 -18.26 -23.90
C LYS A 248 -6.22 -19.18 -23.39
N ASN A 249 -6.25 -19.55 -22.13
CA ASN A 249 -7.27 -20.44 -21.56
C ASN A 249 -7.55 -20.08 -20.09
N VAL A 250 -8.32 -19.03 -19.84
CA VAL A 250 -9.09 -18.94 -18.59
C VAL A 250 -10.56 -18.98 -18.97
N GLY A 251 -11.20 -20.09 -18.62
CA GLY A 251 -12.63 -20.25 -18.74
C GLY A 251 -13.34 -19.12 -18.02
N ALA A 252 -14.29 -18.48 -18.70
CA ALA A 252 -15.11 -17.42 -18.15
C ALA A 252 -15.75 -17.89 -16.84
N VAL A 253 -15.39 -17.25 -15.72
CA VAL A 253 -16.18 -17.31 -14.50
C VAL A 253 -17.53 -16.67 -14.86
N PRO A 254 -18.67 -17.35 -14.66
CA PRO A 254 -19.97 -16.75 -14.96
C PRO A 254 -20.14 -15.56 -14.02
N ALA A 255 -20.16 -14.35 -14.60
CA ALA A 255 -20.54 -13.15 -13.90
C ALA A 255 -21.99 -13.34 -13.41
N THR A 256 -22.18 -13.44 -12.10
CA THR A 256 -23.50 -13.24 -11.52
C THR A 256 -23.92 -11.83 -11.89
N THR A 257 -25.11 -11.69 -12.47
CA THR A 257 -25.66 -10.43 -13.01
C THR A 257 -25.95 -9.37 -11.93
N ASP A 258 -25.65 -9.64 -10.68
CA ASP A 258 -25.95 -8.77 -9.56
C ASP A 258 -24.80 -7.77 -9.31
N GLY A 259 -25.07 -6.51 -9.63
CA GLY A 259 -24.25 -5.37 -9.26
C GLY A 259 -23.37 -4.76 -10.37
N VAL A 260 -23.28 -5.34 -11.56
CA VAL A 260 -22.55 -4.75 -12.70
C VAL A 260 -23.42 -3.74 -13.43
N LEU A 261 -22.98 -2.49 -13.49
CA LEU A 261 -23.68 -1.45 -14.24
C LEU A 261 -23.35 -1.55 -15.73
N GLU A 262 -24.39 -1.65 -16.56
CA GLU A 262 -24.26 -1.52 -18.00
C GLU A 262 -24.37 -0.04 -18.41
N LEU A 263 -23.31 0.49 -19.02
CA LEU A 263 -23.28 1.85 -19.54
C LEU A 263 -23.64 1.86 -21.03
N PRO A 264 -24.57 2.70 -21.47
CA PRO A 264 -24.72 2.97 -22.89
C PRO A 264 -23.43 3.61 -23.42
N TRP A 265 -23.02 3.23 -24.62
CA TRP A 265 -21.85 3.86 -25.23
C TRP A 265 -22.12 5.33 -25.57
N THR A 266 -21.14 6.16 -25.31
CA THR A 266 -21.04 7.54 -25.77
C THR A 266 -19.62 7.82 -26.23
N GLU A 267 -19.43 8.72 -27.17
CA GLU A 267 -18.11 9.12 -27.62
C GLU A 267 -17.31 9.85 -26.52
N ARG A 268 -17.99 10.70 -25.74
CA ARG A 268 -17.38 11.62 -24.78
C ARG A 268 -17.28 11.03 -23.39
N GLY A 269 -16.56 9.92 -23.25
CA GLY A 269 -16.27 9.30 -21.96
C GLY A 269 -14.84 9.49 -21.53
N VAL A 270 -14.57 9.42 -20.22
CA VAL A 270 -13.25 9.47 -19.60
C VAL A 270 -13.18 8.48 -18.44
N ILE A 271 -12.05 7.77 -18.32
CA ILE A 271 -11.78 6.90 -17.17
C ILE A 271 -10.70 7.54 -16.30
N ILE A 272 -10.93 7.60 -14.98
CA ILE A 272 -10.02 8.16 -13.99
C ILE A 272 -9.65 7.08 -12.98
N CYS A 273 -8.35 6.77 -12.86
CA CYS A 273 -7.87 5.73 -11.97
C CYS A 273 -6.91 6.30 -10.93
N GLY A 274 -7.29 6.22 -9.66
CA GLY A 274 -6.45 6.57 -8.51
C GLY A 274 -5.88 5.36 -7.77
N ASP A 275 -5.15 5.59 -6.68
CA ASP A 275 -4.56 4.54 -5.84
C ASP A 275 -5.63 3.56 -5.33
N GLY A 276 -5.29 2.26 -5.28
CA GLY A 276 -6.21 1.23 -4.79
C GLY A 276 -7.33 0.87 -5.78
N CYS A 277 -7.17 1.13 -7.07
CA CYS A 277 -8.05 0.60 -8.10
C CYS A 277 -8.07 -0.94 -8.03
N THR A 278 -9.28 -1.52 -7.93
CA THR A 278 -9.44 -2.96 -7.64
C THR A 278 -9.26 -3.85 -8.86
N ASP A 279 -9.67 -3.40 -10.04
CA ASP A 279 -9.50 -4.12 -11.31
C ASP A 279 -9.09 -3.14 -12.43
N PRO A 280 -7.80 -2.73 -12.44
CA PRO A 280 -7.30 -1.84 -13.47
C PRO A 280 -7.37 -2.46 -14.89
N ALA A 281 -7.23 -3.77 -14.99
CA ALA A 281 -7.28 -4.46 -16.29
C ALA A 281 -8.68 -4.40 -16.90
N ALA A 282 -9.75 -4.55 -16.11
CA ALA A 282 -11.12 -4.41 -16.61
C ALA A 282 -11.40 -2.99 -17.10
N LEU A 283 -10.89 -1.97 -16.38
CA LEU A 283 -11.05 -0.56 -16.78
C LEU A 283 -10.27 -0.22 -18.04
N LEU A 284 -9.07 -0.76 -18.21
CA LEU A 284 -8.29 -0.61 -19.46
C LEU A 284 -9.00 -1.26 -20.65
N ARG A 285 -9.56 -2.47 -20.45
CA ARG A 285 -10.39 -3.10 -21.50
C ARG A 285 -11.64 -2.28 -21.82
N LEU A 286 -12.30 -1.71 -20.80
CA LEU A 286 -13.44 -0.81 -21.02
C LEU A 286 -13.02 0.42 -21.84
N ALA A 287 -11.85 1.02 -21.51
CA ALA A 287 -11.30 2.16 -22.24
C ALA A 287 -11.05 1.82 -23.72
N GLU A 288 -10.43 0.68 -24.01
CA GLU A 288 -10.18 0.22 -25.37
C GLU A 288 -11.48 -0.04 -26.14
N GLN A 289 -12.45 -0.70 -25.52
CA GLN A 289 -13.75 -0.97 -26.12
C GLN A 289 -14.56 0.30 -26.40
N ALA A 290 -14.47 1.29 -25.51
CA ALA A 290 -15.22 2.54 -25.59
C ALA A 290 -14.53 3.61 -26.44
N GLY A 291 -13.23 3.53 -26.65
CA GLY A 291 -12.42 4.61 -27.25
C GLY A 291 -12.26 5.79 -26.28
N TRP A 292 -12.13 5.53 -24.98
CA TRP A 292 -12.04 6.56 -23.95
C TRP A 292 -10.62 6.74 -23.41
N PRO A 293 -10.17 7.99 -23.20
CA PRO A 293 -8.89 8.25 -22.56
C PRO A 293 -8.89 7.82 -21.09
N VAL A 294 -7.73 7.36 -20.61
CA VAL A 294 -7.51 6.95 -19.22
C VAL A 294 -6.54 7.93 -18.56
N LEU A 295 -6.99 8.58 -17.49
CA LEU A 295 -6.22 9.48 -16.64
C LEU A 295 -5.82 8.72 -15.37
N ALA A 296 -4.66 8.06 -15.43
CA ALA A 296 -4.23 7.13 -14.40
C ALA A 296 -3.12 7.70 -13.53
N GLU A 297 -3.34 7.79 -12.21
CA GLU A 297 -2.28 8.08 -11.25
C GLU A 297 -1.24 6.94 -11.24
N PRO A 298 0.04 7.18 -10.89
CA PRO A 298 1.11 6.17 -10.98
C PRO A 298 0.83 4.88 -10.20
N SER A 299 0.25 4.99 -9.00
CA SER A 299 -0.03 3.85 -8.13
C SER A 299 -1.41 3.20 -8.35
N SER A 300 -2.13 3.61 -9.41
CA SER A 300 -3.44 3.05 -9.75
C SER A 300 -3.41 1.63 -10.31
N GLY A 301 -2.26 1.19 -10.84
CA GLY A 301 -2.14 -0.04 -11.63
C GLY A 301 -2.70 0.08 -13.07
N ALA A 302 -3.30 1.22 -13.43
CA ALA A 302 -3.90 1.46 -14.75
C ALA A 302 -3.04 2.33 -15.69
N ARG A 303 -1.82 2.72 -15.25
CA ARG A 303 -0.92 3.54 -16.07
C ARG A 303 -0.17 2.69 -17.10
N SER A 304 -0.93 2.08 -17.99
CA SER A 304 -0.42 1.19 -19.04
C SER A 304 -1.37 1.16 -20.24
N GLY A 305 -0.88 0.64 -21.36
CA GLY A 305 -1.66 0.52 -22.58
C GLY A 305 -1.88 1.83 -23.33
N PRO A 306 -2.51 1.75 -24.53
CA PRO A 306 -2.57 2.86 -25.47
C PRO A 306 -3.59 3.94 -25.11
N MET A 307 -4.49 3.69 -24.17
CA MET A 307 -5.51 4.66 -23.73
C MET A 307 -5.03 5.54 -22.57
N SER A 308 -3.93 5.18 -21.90
CA SER A 308 -3.39 5.93 -20.76
C SER A 308 -2.58 7.14 -21.21
N LEU A 309 -2.98 8.33 -20.77
CA LEU A 309 -2.39 9.61 -21.14
C LEU A 309 -1.45 10.09 -20.01
N PRO A 310 -0.13 10.09 -20.23
CA PRO A 310 0.84 10.45 -19.17
C PRO A 310 0.85 11.92 -18.81
N ALA A 311 0.61 12.82 -19.77
CA ALA A 311 0.70 14.27 -19.60
C ALA A 311 -0.65 14.91 -19.22
N TYR A 312 -1.66 14.12 -18.87
CA TYR A 312 -3.04 14.57 -18.64
C TYR A 312 -3.16 15.77 -17.69
N GLN A 313 -2.28 15.91 -16.71
CA GLN A 313 -2.32 17.03 -15.76
C GLN A 313 -2.13 18.37 -16.48
N TYR A 314 -1.22 18.44 -17.45
CA TYR A 314 -0.97 19.67 -18.23
C TYR A 314 -2.15 20.02 -19.13
N LEU A 315 -2.84 19.01 -19.66
CA LEU A 315 -4.06 19.21 -20.44
C LEU A 315 -5.17 19.82 -19.57
N LEU A 316 -5.33 19.26 -18.36
CA LEU A 316 -6.35 19.72 -17.41
C LEU A 316 -6.00 21.04 -16.70
N ASP A 317 -4.77 21.52 -16.83
CA ASP A 317 -4.36 22.87 -16.41
C ASP A 317 -4.78 23.95 -17.42
N SER A 318 -5.17 23.58 -18.68
CA SER A 318 -5.71 24.51 -19.68
C SER A 318 -7.24 24.65 -19.54
N PRO A 319 -7.72 25.85 -19.19
CA PRO A 319 -9.17 26.09 -19.13
C PRO A 319 -9.87 25.90 -20.48
N GLU A 320 -9.20 26.25 -21.58
CA GLU A 320 -9.70 26.12 -22.95
C GLU A 320 -9.87 24.63 -23.31
N PHE A 321 -8.87 23.81 -23.03
CA PHE A 321 -8.94 22.37 -23.24
C PHE A 321 -10.06 21.75 -22.43
N VAL A 322 -10.16 22.07 -21.13
CA VAL A 322 -11.21 21.58 -20.24
C VAL A 322 -12.59 21.98 -20.74
N ALA A 323 -12.76 23.20 -21.24
CA ALA A 323 -14.04 23.67 -21.76
C ALA A 323 -14.47 22.93 -23.04
N ALA A 324 -13.51 22.61 -23.93
CA ALA A 324 -13.76 21.83 -25.16
C ALA A 324 -13.98 20.34 -24.89
N HIS A 325 -13.34 19.80 -23.83
CA HIS A 325 -13.33 18.37 -23.50
C HIS A 325 -14.22 18.03 -22.29
N ARG A 326 -15.45 18.55 -22.26
CA ARG A 326 -16.44 18.17 -21.24
C ARG A 326 -16.98 16.77 -21.54
N PRO A 327 -16.89 15.83 -20.60
CA PRO A 327 -17.35 14.46 -20.79
C PRO A 327 -18.88 14.37 -20.61
N GLU A 328 -19.49 13.35 -21.20
CA GLU A 328 -20.86 12.92 -20.91
C GLU A 328 -20.88 11.84 -19.83
N VAL A 329 -19.84 11.01 -19.79
CA VAL A 329 -19.67 9.94 -18.81
C VAL A 329 -18.25 9.99 -18.24
N ILE A 330 -18.16 9.90 -16.92
CA ILE A 330 -16.92 9.67 -16.17
C ILE A 330 -17.04 8.34 -15.44
N VAL A 331 -16.05 7.48 -15.58
CA VAL A 331 -15.87 6.30 -14.73
C VAL A 331 -14.66 6.53 -13.87
N SER A 332 -14.81 6.58 -12.55
CA SER A 332 -13.68 6.71 -11.63
C SER A 332 -13.53 5.48 -10.74
N ALA A 333 -12.30 5.07 -10.46
CA ALA A 333 -11.97 3.94 -9.61
C ALA A 333 -10.75 4.23 -8.75
N GLY A 334 -10.65 3.54 -7.63
CA GLY A 334 -9.61 3.82 -6.65
C GLY A 334 -9.82 5.15 -5.97
N ARG A 335 -8.73 5.77 -5.53
CA ARG A 335 -8.72 7.03 -4.76
C ARG A 335 -8.04 8.12 -5.57
N PRO A 336 -8.74 8.77 -6.52
CA PRO A 336 -8.19 9.89 -7.28
C PRO A 336 -8.08 11.11 -6.36
N GLY A 337 -6.97 11.82 -6.40
CA GLY A 337 -6.81 13.00 -5.55
C GLY A 337 -5.38 13.53 -5.49
N LEU A 338 -4.49 12.97 -6.30
CA LEU A 338 -3.11 13.43 -6.36
C LEU A 338 -3.00 14.80 -7.04
N SER A 339 -3.74 15.02 -8.12
CA SER A 339 -3.70 16.22 -8.95
C SER A 339 -4.86 17.18 -8.66
N ARG A 340 -4.53 18.47 -8.38
CA ARG A 340 -5.54 19.53 -8.27
C ARG A 340 -6.27 19.77 -9.59
N ALA A 341 -5.57 19.66 -10.74
CA ALA A 341 -6.14 19.81 -12.06
C ALA A 341 -7.20 18.71 -12.32
N GLN A 342 -6.90 17.46 -11.97
CA GLN A 342 -7.85 16.34 -12.08
C GLN A 342 -9.09 16.55 -11.20
N LEU A 343 -8.92 16.98 -9.95
CA LEU A 343 -10.06 17.33 -9.08
C LEU A 343 -10.86 18.53 -9.62
N GLY A 344 -10.18 19.51 -10.22
CA GLY A 344 -10.82 20.65 -10.91
C GLY A 344 -11.68 20.17 -12.08
N TYR A 345 -11.14 19.27 -12.89
CA TYR A 345 -11.86 18.66 -14.02
C TYR A 345 -13.11 17.90 -13.56
N LEU A 346 -13.00 17.05 -12.55
CA LEU A 346 -14.15 16.35 -11.96
C LEU A 346 -15.25 17.32 -11.49
N ARG A 347 -14.88 18.43 -10.83
CA ARG A 347 -15.85 19.45 -10.41
C ARG A 347 -16.50 20.20 -11.58
N SER A 348 -15.73 20.41 -12.65
CA SER A 348 -16.18 21.17 -13.84
C SER A 348 -17.02 20.34 -14.82
N ALA A 349 -17.07 19.02 -14.64
CA ALA A 349 -17.75 18.09 -15.54
C ALA A 349 -19.27 18.35 -15.66
N GLY A 350 -19.85 19.09 -14.72
CA GLY A 350 -21.26 19.52 -14.76
C GLY A 350 -22.23 18.36 -14.71
N PRO A 351 -23.14 18.24 -15.70
CA PRO A 351 -24.19 17.22 -15.69
C PRO A 351 -23.72 15.83 -16.20
N ALA A 352 -22.43 15.59 -16.32
CA ALA A 352 -21.90 14.30 -16.72
C ALA A 352 -22.37 13.19 -15.76
N ARG A 353 -22.64 12.02 -16.29
CA ARG A 353 -22.87 10.84 -15.46
C ARG A 353 -21.54 10.41 -14.85
N HIS A 354 -21.41 10.50 -13.54
CA HIS A 354 -20.21 10.10 -12.82
C HIS A 354 -20.44 8.78 -12.09
N VAL A 355 -19.84 7.71 -12.62
CA VAL A 355 -19.90 6.36 -12.07
C VAL A 355 -18.63 6.10 -11.27
N VAL A 356 -18.77 5.83 -9.98
CA VAL A 356 -17.69 5.46 -9.09
C VAL A 356 -17.68 3.95 -8.90
N VAL A 357 -16.55 3.31 -9.24
CA VAL A 357 -16.33 1.89 -8.97
C VAL A 357 -15.83 1.75 -7.53
N ALA A 358 -16.63 1.10 -6.69
CA ALA A 358 -16.33 0.93 -5.28
C ALA A 358 -15.10 0.04 -5.06
N GLN A 359 -14.30 0.36 -4.05
CA GLN A 359 -13.13 -0.44 -3.65
C GLN A 359 -13.52 -1.69 -2.84
N GLY A 360 -14.72 -1.70 -2.30
CA GLY A 360 -15.30 -2.79 -1.52
C GLY A 360 -16.61 -2.36 -0.85
N PRO A 361 -17.25 -3.25 -0.10
CA PRO A 361 -18.51 -2.95 0.58
C PRO A 361 -18.40 -1.70 1.46
N GLY A 362 -19.23 -0.69 1.19
CA GLY A 362 -19.25 0.56 1.95
C GLY A 362 -18.05 1.50 1.75
N HIS A 363 -17.14 1.18 0.82
CA HIS A 363 -15.94 1.97 0.56
C HIS A 363 -15.85 2.41 -0.90
N TRP A 364 -15.98 3.71 -1.12
CA TRP A 364 -15.76 4.38 -2.41
C TRP A 364 -15.13 5.74 -2.18
N ALA A 365 -14.41 6.24 -3.17
CA ALA A 365 -13.79 7.56 -3.12
C ALA A 365 -14.47 8.51 -4.11
N ASP A 366 -15.07 9.58 -3.59
CA ASP A 366 -15.64 10.68 -4.36
C ASP A 366 -15.24 12.02 -3.71
N PRO A 367 -14.02 12.50 -3.97
CA PRO A 367 -13.51 13.71 -3.34
C PRO A 367 -14.23 14.99 -3.77
N VAL A 368 -15.04 14.93 -4.81
CA VAL A 368 -15.81 16.08 -5.34
C VAL A 368 -17.32 15.99 -5.05
N ARG A 369 -17.77 14.88 -4.49
CA ARG A 369 -19.19 14.58 -4.21
C ARG A 369 -20.07 14.70 -5.46
N GLY A 370 -19.55 14.22 -6.60
CA GLY A 370 -20.18 14.29 -7.91
C GLY A 370 -20.74 12.95 -8.40
N ALA A 371 -20.57 11.87 -7.64
CA ALA A 371 -21.02 10.54 -8.04
C ALA A 371 -22.54 10.49 -8.26
N THR A 372 -22.94 10.05 -9.44
CA THR A 372 -24.34 9.72 -9.75
C THR A 372 -24.67 8.27 -9.45
N ASP A 373 -23.66 7.40 -9.60
CA ASP A 373 -23.78 5.97 -9.37
C ASP A 373 -22.54 5.47 -8.60
N VAL A 374 -22.74 4.59 -7.63
CA VAL A 374 -21.66 3.85 -6.96
C VAL A 374 -21.93 2.36 -7.17
N VAL A 375 -20.99 1.67 -7.83
CA VAL A 375 -21.20 0.30 -8.29
C VAL A 375 -19.94 -0.56 -8.04
N PRO A 376 -20.08 -1.88 -7.87
CA PRO A 376 -18.93 -2.75 -7.72
C PRO A 376 -18.15 -2.97 -9.03
N ALA A 377 -18.82 -2.87 -10.19
CA ALA A 377 -18.21 -3.04 -11.51
C ALA A 377 -19.03 -2.36 -12.61
N VAL A 378 -18.39 -2.10 -13.75
CA VAL A 378 -18.99 -1.44 -14.90
C VAL A 378 -18.58 -2.15 -16.20
N ARG A 379 -19.51 -2.19 -17.17
CA ARG A 379 -19.26 -2.64 -18.54
C ARG A 379 -20.07 -1.84 -19.54
N LEU A 380 -19.70 -1.87 -20.82
CA LEU A 380 -20.55 -1.34 -21.88
C LEU A 380 -21.77 -2.24 -22.09
N ALA A 381 -22.92 -1.63 -22.33
CA ALA A 381 -24.12 -2.33 -22.75
C ALA A 381 -23.88 -2.99 -24.14
N ALA A 382 -24.34 -4.22 -24.28
CA ALA A 382 -24.30 -4.88 -25.59
C ALA A 382 -25.19 -4.11 -26.59
N PRO A 383 -24.81 -4.03 -27.89
CA PRO A 383 -25.68 -3.48 -28.93
C PRO A 383 -27.04 -4.20 -28.92
N ARG A 384 -28.15 -3.47 -28.78
CA ARG A 384 -29.48 -4.08 -28.84
C ARG A 384 -29.72 -4.61 -30.25
N ALA A 385 -29.83 -5.90 -30.39
CA ALA A 385 -30.33 -6.50 -31.61
C ALA A 385 -31.79 -6.07 -31.85
N GLY A 386 -32.07 -5.28 -32.90
CA GLY A 386 -33.40 -5.01 -33.38
C GLY A 386 -34.02 -3.63 -33.17
N SER A 387 -33.31 -2.62 -32.66
CA SER A 387 -33.78 -1.24 -32.79
C SER A 387 -33.40 -0.68 -34.15
N GLY A 388 -34.34 -0.53 -35.08
CA GLY A 388 -34.19 0.18 -36.34
C GLY A 388 -33.87 1.67 -36.15
N ALA A 389 -32.81 1.97 -35.41
CA ALA A 389 -32.32 3.32 -35.29
C ALA A 389 -31.38 3.59 -36.46
N GLY A 390 -31.58 4.72 -37.13
CA GLY A 390 -30.80 5.17 -38.28
C GLY A 390 -29.30 5.21 -37.98
N PRO A 391 -28.43 5.39 -38.97
CA PRO A 391 -27.00 5.39 -38.82
C PRO A 391 -26.57 6.51 -37.87
N GLY A 392 -26.32 6.18 -36.60
CA GLY A 392 -25.89 7.12 -35.58
C GLY A 392 -26.16 6.74 -34.12
N ALA A 393 -27.07 5.80 -33.83
CA ALA A 393 -27.39 5.46 -32.43
C ALA A 393 -27.19 3.97 -32.17
N GLY A 394 -26.11 3.60 -31.46
CA GLY A 394 -25.97 2.29 -30.84
C GLY A 394 -24.95 1.31 -31.40
N ALA A 395 -24.12 1.69 -32.38
CA ALA A 395 -22.94 0.92 -32.73
C ALA A 395 -21.81 1.33 -31.76
N GLY A 396 -21.25 0.35 -31.04
CA GLY A 396 -19.95 0.55 -30.40
C GLY A 396 -18.91 0.98 -31.43
N PRO A 397 -17.75 1.50 -31.02
CA PRO A 397 -16.77 2.04 -31.96
C PRO A 397 -16.45 0.97 -33.01
N CYS A 398 -16.84 1.25 -34.27
CA CYS A 398 -16.25 0.60 -35.42
C CYS A 398 -14.73 0.78 -35.26
N ALA A 399 -13.94 -0.26 -35.55
CA ALA A 399 -12.49 -0.34 -35.40
C ALA A 399 -11.76 0.93 -35.90
N GLY A 400 -11.71 2.00 -35.11
CA GLY A 400 -11.08 3.26 -35.45
C GLY A 400 -11.06 4.21 -34.25
N GLU A 401 -10.04 5.06 -34.22
CA GLU A 401 -9.91 6.12 -33.21
C GLU A 401 -11.02 7.16 -33.37
N THR A 402 -11.74 7.45 -32.29
CA THR A 402 -12.78 8.50 -32.31
C THR A 402 -12.14 9.90 -32.33
N PRO A 403 -12.80 10.93 -32.92
CA PRO A 403 -12.32 12.32 -32.86
C PRO A 403 -12.06 12.79 -31.44
N TRP A 404 -12.88 12.34 -30.47
CA TRP A 404 -12.67 12.61 -29.05
C TRP A 404 -11.33 12.08 -28.55
N LEU A 405 -11.03 10.81 -28.75
CA LEU A 405 -9.77 10.21 -28.31
C LEU A 405 -8.58 10.78 -29.06
N ALA A 406 -8.72 11.03 -30.36
CA ALA A 406 -7.68 11.62 -31.19
C ALA A 406 -7.25 12.99 -30.70
N SER A 407 -8.21 13.86 -30.31
CA SER A 407 -7.93 15.18 -29.74
C SER A 407 -7.17 15.08 -28.40
N TRP A 408 -7.62 14.20 -27.49
CA TRP A 408 -6.91 13.96 -26.22
C TRP A 408 -5.46 13.50 -26.46
N ARG A 409 -5.24 12.56 -27.38
CA ARG A 409 -3.90 12.03 -27.69
C ARG A 409 -3.00 13.07 -28.35
N ALA A 410 -3.55 13.88 -29.24
CA ALA A 410 -2.79 14.95 -29.88
C ALA A 410 -2.27 15.94 -28.86
N ALA A 411 -3.13 16.36 -27.93
CA ALA A 411 -2.76 17.27 -26.85
C ALA A 411 -1.75 16.64 -25.87
N ASP A 412 -1.94 15.35 -25.52
CA ASP A 412 -1.02 14.62 -24.66
C ASP A 412 0.38 14.48 -25.28
N ALA A 413 0.44 14.12 -26.57
CA ALA A 413 1.69 14.00 -27.32
C ALA A 413 2.42 15.35 -27.42
N ALA A 414 1.70 16.44 -27.66
CA ALA A 414 2.29 17.79 -27.72
C ALA A 414 2.84 18.22 -26.37
N ALA A 415 2.11 18.01 -25.28
CA ALA A 415 2.57 18.30 -23.93
C ALA A 415 3.79 17.44 -23.55
N GLY A 416 3.77 16.15 -23.88
CA GLY A 416 4.90 15.24 -23.64
C GLY A 416 6.16 15.65 -24.40
N ALA A 417 6.02 16.06 -25.66
CA ALA A 417 7.14 16.57 -26.47
C ALA A 417 7.73 17.89 -25.88
N ALA A 418 6.88 18.79 -25.40
CA ALA A 418 7.33 20.01 -24.74
C ALA A 418 8.08 19.71 -23.43
N ALA A 419 7.58 18.74 -22.63
CA ALA A 419 8.27 18.31 -21.41
C ALA A 419 9.65 17.69 -21.71
N ALA A 420 9.74 16.82 -22.71
CA ALA A 420 10.99 16.21 -23.14
C ALA A 420 12.00 17.27 -23.61
N ALA A 421 11.56 18.24 -24.43
CA ALA A 421 12.41 19.31 -24.92
C ALA A 421 13.04 20.15 -23.80
N ILE A 422 12.36 20.33 -22.67
CA ILE A 422 12.87 21.03 -21.49
C ILE A 422 13.80 20.14 -20.68
N LEU A 423 13.35 18.89 -20.35
CA LEU A 423 14.06 18.01 -19.44
C LEU A 423 15.37 17.46 -20.02
N ASP A 424 15.48 17.31 -21.34
CA ASP A 424 16.64 16.69 -22.00
C ASP A 424 17.78 17.67 -22.33
N VAL A 425 17.56 18.99 -22.13
CA VAL A 425 18.60 20.01 -22.36
C VAL A 425 19.74 19.91 -21.35
N ALA A 426 19.44 19.71 -20.06
CA ALA A 426 20.44 19.62 -19.02
C ALA A 426 21.00 18.18 -18.92
N GLN A 427 22.32 18.05 -18.73
CA GLN A 427 22.93 16.75 -18.45
C GLN A 427 22.67 16.27 -17.01
N GLY A 428 22.48 17.23 -16.08
CA GLY A 428 22.19 16.94 -14.67
C GLY A 428 20.76 16.45 -14.44
N LEU A 429 20.58 15.80 -13.30
CA LEU A 429 19.28 15.33 -12.83
C LEU A 429 18.53 16.44 -12.10
N SER A 430 17.34 16.79 -12.60
CA SER A 430 16.30 17.47 -11.83
C SER A 430 15.34 16.45 -11.25
N GLU A 431 14.53 16.81 -10.24
CA GLU A 431 13.57 15.89 -9.63
C GLU A 431 12.52 15.35 -10.64
N PRO A 432 11.91 16.17 -11.52
CA PRO A 432 11.03 15.66 -12.56
C PRO A 432 11.72 14.71 -13.55
N ARG A 433 12.96 15.03 -13.97
CA ARG A 433 13.75 14.15 -14.82
C ARG A 433 14.11 12.85 -14.12
N LEU A 434 14.54 12.91 -12.85
CA LEU A 434 14.84 11.74 -12.03
C LEU A 434 13.64 10.79 -11.97
N ALA A 435 12.43 11.30 -11.73
CA ALA A 435 11.23 10.50 -11.66
C ALA A 435 10.94 9.77 -12.99
N ARG A 436 11.08 10.49 -14.12
CA ARG A 436 10.92 9.92 -15.47
C ARG A 436 11.95 8.83 -15.75
N ASP A 437 13.22 9.18 -15.58
CA ASP A 437 14.35 8.34 -15.99
C ASP A 437 14.47 7.11 -15.08
N LEU A 438 14.18 7.24 -13.78
CA LEU A 438 14.10 6.11 -12.85
C LEU A 438 13.01 5.11 -13.27
N ALA A 439 11.79 5.60 -13.53
CA ALA A 439 10.69 4.73 -13.95
C ALA A 439 11.00 4.02 -15.29
N ALA A 440 11.72 4.69 -16.20
CA ALA A 440 12.13 4.13 -17.48
C ALA A 440 13.28 3.10 -17.35
N ALA A 441 14.23 3.32 -16.44
CA ALA A 441 15.42 2.49 -16.26
C ALA A 441 15.16 1.18 -15.50
N LEU A 442 14.08 1.11 -14.70
CA LEU A 442 13.76 -0.11 -13.97
C LEU A 442 13.35 -1.23 -14.93
N PRO A 443 13.80 -2.49 -14.72
CA PRO A 443 13.42 -3.61 -15.57
C PRO A 443 11.95 -4.01 -15.40
N ASP A 444 11.43 -4.78 -16.34
CA ASP A 444 10.10 -5.39 -16.21
C ASP A 444 10.09 -6.37 -15.02
N GLY A 445 8.97 -6.41 -14.32
CA GLY A 445 8.83 -7.14 -13.08
C GLY A 445 9.36 -6.40 -11.84
N ALA A 446 9.91 -5.19 -11.99
CA ALA A 446 10.37 -4.39 -10.86
C ALA A 446 9.20 -3.75 -10.08
N LEU A 447 9.53 -3.37 -8.82
CA LEU A 447 8.65 -2.58 -7.97
C LEU A 447 9.26 -1.19 -7.76
N LEU A 448 8.44 -0.14 -7.92
CA LEU A 448 8.77 1.24 -7.57
C LEU A 448 7.86 1.72 -6.44
N TRP A 449 8.45 1.98 -5.27
CA TRP A 449 7.76 2.68 -4.18
C TRP A 449 7.92 4.17 -4.32
N ALA A 450 6.83 4.90 -4.44
CA ALA A 450 6.84 6.36 -4.56
C ALA A 450 6.45 7.01 -3.22
N ALA A 451 7.34 7.81 -2.65
CA ALA A 451 7.03 8.59 -1.46
C ALA A 451 6.04 9.71 -1.77
N SER A 452 5.31 10.10 -0.75
CA SER A 452 4.42 11.26 -0.79
C SER A 452 5.19 12.56 -1.06
N SER A 453 4.48 13.68 -1.22
CA SER A 453 5.02 14.99 -1.59
C SER A 453 5.38 15.10 -3.08
N LEU A 454 6.59 15.55 -3.45
CA LEU A 454 7.02 15.74 -4.84
C LEU A 454 7.25 14.40 -5.58
N PRO A 455 7.87 13.37 -5.01
CA PRO A 455 8.19 12.14 -5.73
C PRO A 455 7.02 11.53 -6.50
N ILE A 456 5.89 11.31 -5.85
CA ILE A 456 4.70 10.74 -6.51
C ILE A 456 4.08 11.70 -7.54
N ARG A 457 4.20 13.02 -7.32
CA ARG A 457 3.69 14.04 -8.25
C ARG A 457 4.55 14.17 -9.49
N ASP A 458 5.87 14.07 -9.35
CA ASP A 458 6.79 14.09 -10.48
C ASP A 458 6.61 12.80 -11.32
N LEU A 459 6.39 11.64 -10.70
CA LEU A 459 6.01 10.42 -11.41
C LEU A 459 4.68 10.60 -12.16
N ASP A 460 3.70 11.24 -11.54
CA ASP A 460 2.39 11.44 -12.17
C ASP A 460 2.47 12.34 -13.41
N GLN A 461 3.38 13.31 -13.41
CA GLN A 461 3.57 14.23 -14.52
C GLN A 461 4.52 13.71 -15.61
N GLN A 462 5.48 12.84 -15.25
CA GLN A 462 6.60 12.52 -16.14
C GLN A 462 6.73 11.03 -16.50
N MET A 463 6.12 10.12 -15.72
CA MET A 463 6.24 8.69 -15.98
C MET A 463 5.42 8.29 -17.21
N ALA A 464 6.06 7.71 -18.22
CA ALA A 464 5.38 7.11 -19.36
C ALA A 464 4.54 5.89 -18.95
N PRO A 465 3.40 5.63 -19.65
CA PRO A 465 2.64 4.41 -19.43
C PRO A 465 3.48 3.18 -19.77
N ARG A 466 3.53 2.21 -18.86
CA ARG A 466 4.19 0.93 -19.13
C ARG A 466 3.57 -0.22 -18.33
N ALA A 467 3.42 -1.37 -18.98
CA ALA A 467 3.22 -2.63 -18.30
C ALA A 467 4.55 -3.11 -17.69
N GLY A 468 4.50 -4.02 -16.74
CA GLY A 468 5.70 -4.64 -16.19
C GLY A 468 6.36 -3.87 -15.03
N LEU A 469 5.92 -2.65 -14.69
CA LEU A 469 6.36 -1.93 -13.50
C LEU A 469 5.22 -1.81 -12.50
N THR A 470 5.43 -2.35 -11.30
CA THR A 470 4.48 -2.18 -10.18
C THR A 470 4.82 -0.91 -9.42
N VAL A 471 3.94 0.09 -9.45
CA VAL A 471 4.12 1.31 -8.66
C VAL A 471 3.21 1.29 -7.44
N LEU A 472 3.79 1.47 -6.25
CA LEU A 472 3.07 1.54 -4.98
C LEU A 472 3.41 2.83 -4.23
N ALA A 473 2.48 3.28 -3.38
CA ALA A 473 2.66 4.47 -2.56
C ALA A 473 1.76 4.39 -1.31
N SER A 474 2.05 5.15 -0.27
CA SER A 474 1.13 5.38 0.84
C SER A 474 0.18 6.51 0.46
N ARG A 475 -1.01 6.16 -0.02
CA ARG A 475 -2.03 7.12 -0.49
C ARG A 475 -3.30 7.12 0.36
N GLY A 476 -3.34 6.35 1.44
CA GLY A 476 -4.41 6.40 2.44
C GLY A 476 -4.49 7.79 3.08
N THR A 477 -3.40 8.21 3.67
CA THR A 477 -3.25 9.51 4.35
C THR A 477 -2.17 10.39 3.72
N SER A 478 -1.35 9.81 2.85
CA SER A 478 -0.31 10.54 2.10
C SER A 478 0.79 11.17 2.98
N GLY A 479 1.10 10.56 4.13
CA GLY A 479 2.20 10.97 5.00
C GLY A 479 3.58 10.73 4.38
N ILE A 480 4.60 11.39 4.91
CA ILE A 480 6.02 11.13 4.55
C ILE A 480 6.69 10.17 5.54
N ASP A 481 5.98 9.79 6.58
CA ASP A 481 6.42 8.89 7.64
C ASP A 481 6.52 7.43 7.16
N GLY A 482 7.50 6.71 7.68
CA GLY A 482 7.68 5.27 7.43
C GLY A 482 8.01 4.87 6.00
N MET A 483 8.46 5.78 5.14
CA MET A 483 8.64 5.52 3.72
C MET A 483 9.75 4.51 3.41
N VAL A 484 10.87 4.54 4.15
CA VAL A 484 11.97 3.57 4.02
C VAL A 484 11.50 2.18 4.42
N SER A 485 10.84 2.09 5.57
CA SER A 485 10.32 0.83 6.13
C SER A 485 9.24 0.21 5.26
N ALA A 486 8.28 1.02 4.77
CA ALA A 486 7.21 0.56 3.89
C ALA A 486 7.76 0.06 2.54
N ALA A 487 8.73 0.77 1.97
CA ALA A 487 9.41 0.34 0.74
C ALA A 487 10.17 -0.98 0.96
N ALA A 488 10.86 -1.14 2.09
CA ALA A 488 11.55 -2.39 2.44
C ALA A 488 10.58 -3.57 2.61
N GLY A 489 9.45 -3.35 3.31
CA GLY A 489 8.40 -4.35 3.46
C GLY A 489 7.77 -4.73 2.12
N ALA A 490 7.47 -3.75 1.28
CA ALA A 490 6.94 -3.97 -0.05
C ALA A 490 7.91 -4.77 -0.94
N ALA A 491 9.20 -4.41 -0.94
CA ALA A 491 10.24 -5.12 -1.68
C ALA A 491 10.39 -6.58 -1.22
N LEU A 492 10.41 -6.83 0.09
CA LEU A 492 10.46 -8.20 0.65
C LEU A 492 9.28 -9.05 0.16
N ALA A 493 8.05 -8.52 0.24
CA ALA A 493 6.87 -9.26 -0.19
C ALA A 493 6.84 -9.47 -1.71
N HIS A 494 7.24 -8.46 -2.49
CA HIS A 494 7.30 -8.51 -3.95
C HIS A 494 8.27 -9.59 -4.44
N GLN A 495 9.51 -9.58 -3.93
CA GLN A 495 10.55 -10.54 -4.31
C GLN A 495 10.20 -11.95 -3.85
N ARG A 496 9.56 -12.09 -2.69
CA ARG A 496 9.04 -13.40 -2.24
C ARG A 496 8.00 -13.98 -3.19
N ALA A 497 7.19 -13.13 -3.81
CA ALA A 497 6.22 -13.54 -4.82
C ALA A 497 6.84 -13.81 -6.21
N GLY A 498 8.17 -13.78 -6.34
CA GLY A 498 8.89 -13.98 -7.59
C GLY A 498 9.06 -12.70 -8.43
N GLY A 499 8.77 -11.53 -7.86
CA GLY A 499 9.02 -10.25 -8.49
C GLY A 499 10.50 -9.89 -8.59
N GLY A 500 10.80 -8.91 -9.43
CA GLY A 500 12.16 -8.41 -9.68
C GLY A 500 12.71 -7.47 -8.61
N PRO A 501 13.77 -6.70 -8.93
CA PRO A 501 14.35 -5.72 -8.02
C PRO A 501 13.37 -4.62 -7.67
N ALA A 502 13.65 -3.92 -6.57
CA ALA A 502 12.83 -2.83 -6.10
C ALA A 502 13.61 -1.51 -6.04
N ALA A 503 12.91 -0.40 -6.28
CA ALA A 503 13.41 0.95 -6.01
C ALA A 503 12.39 1.73 -5.19
N ALA A 504 12.86 2.71 -4.42
CA ALA A 504 12.02 3.68 -3.76
C ALA A 504 12.47 5.09 -4.18
N LEU A 505 11.56 5.91 -4.70
CA LEU A 505 11.80 7.32 -4.97
C LEU A 505 11.34 8.14 -3.77
N LEU A 506 12.27 8.76 -3.09
CA LEU A 506 12.07 9.45 -1.81
C LEU A 506 12.53 10.91 -1.92
N GLY A 507 11.88 11.81 -1.18
CA GLY A 507 12.49 13.10 -0.83
C GLY A 507 13.40 12.94 0.40
N ASP A 508 14.32 13.87 0.60
CA ASP A 508 15.24 13.92 1.72
C ASP A 508 14.53 13.93 3.09
N LEU A 509 13.49 14.73 3.24
CA LEU A 509 12.71 14.76 4.49
C LEU A 509 12.00 13.44 4.77
N ALA A 510 11.49 12.74 3.75
CA ALA A 510 10.88 11.43 3.93
C ALA A 510 11.91 10.37 4.33
N PHE A 511 13.12 10.44 3.76
CA PHE A 511 14.24 9.57 4.10
C PHE A 511 14.72 9.81 5.54
N LEU A 512 14.89 11.08 5.93
CA LEU A 512 15.29 11.44 7.31
C LEU A 512 14.22 11.11 8.33
N HIS A 513 12.94 11.30 7.99
CA HIS A 513 11.81 11.02 8.87
C HIS A 513 11.74 9.55 9.27
N ASP A 514 12.13 8.63 8.40
CA ASP A 514 12.17 7.19 8.66
C ASP A 514 13.61 6.63 8.67
N ALA A 515 14.58 7.43 9.15
CA ALA A 515 15.96 6.99 9.32
C ALA A 515 16.10 5.69 10.16
N PRO A 516 15.31 5.45 11.22
CA PRO A 516 15.33 4.17 11.94
C PRO A 516 15.02 2.96 11.05
N GLY A 517 14.27 3.13 9.96
CA GLY A 517 13.97 2.07 8.97
C GLY A 517 15.19 1.52 8.22
N LEU A 518 16.32 2.24 8.23
CA LEU A 518 17.60 1.78 7.66
C LEU A 518 18.26 0.68 8.51
N PHE A 519 17.94 0.62 9.80
CA PHE A 519 18.58 -0.28 10.74
C PHE A 519 17.82 -1.60 10.87
N ALA A 520 18.49 -2.68 10.54
CA ALA A 520 18.01 -4.04 10.72
C ALA A 520 19.12 -4.91 11.31
N GLY A 521 18.78 -5.81 12.21
CA GLY A 521 19.71 -6.77 12.78
C GLY A 521 20.43 -7.61 11.70
N PRO A 522 21.59 -8.18 12.02
CA PRO A 522 22.39 -8.94 11.03
C PRO A 522 21.70 -10.20 10.52
N GLY A 523 20.76 -10.77 11.29
CA GLY A 523 19.98 -11.95 10.90
C GLY A 523 18.66 -11.64 10.21
N GLU A 524 18.33 -10.36 10.03
CA GLU A 524 17.07 -9.96 9.42
C GLU A 524 17.13 -10.03 7.88
N PRO A 525 16.05 -10.49 7.23
CA PRO A 525 16.00 -10.49 5.77
C PRO A 525 16.10 -9.07 5.21
N ARG A 526 16.94 -8.90 4.20
CA ARG A 526 17.14 -7.64 3.48
C ARG A 526 16.70 -7.82 2.03
N PRO A 527 15.83 -6.95 1.49
CA PRO A 527 15.45 -7.01 0.09
C PRO A 527 16.57 -6.47 -0.83
N ASP A 528 16.46 -6.76 -2.12
CA ASP A 528 17.17 -6.01 -3.15
C ASP A 528 16.40 -4.71 -3.42
N LEU A 529 16.85 -3.61 -2.82
CA LEU A 529 16.13 -2.33 -2.80
C LEU A 529 17.09 -1.16 -2.96
N VAL A 530 16.86 -0.32 -3.95
CA VAL A 530 17.56 0.96 -4.12
C VAL A 530 16.70 2.10 -3.57
N LEU A 531 17.22 2.79 -2.56
CA LEU A 531 16.62 4.02 -2.02
C LEU A 531 17.16 5.21 -2.81
N VAL A 532 16.42 5.69 -3.79
CA VAL A 532 16.77 6.86 -4.61
C VAL A 532 16.21 8.10 -3.93
N VAL A 533 17.11 8.94 -3.41
CA VAL A 533 16.72 10.11 -2.60
C VAL A 533 17.01 11.39 -3.38
N ALA A 534 15.95 12.10 -3.75
CA ALA A 534 16.03 13.46 -4.26
C ALA A 534 16.29 14.40 -3.07
N ASN A 535 17.54 14.88 -2.95
CA ASN A 535 17.98 15.73 -1.86
C ASN A 535 18.03 17.19 -2.33
N ASN A 536 17.01 17.95 -1.97
CA ASN A 536 16.93 19.39 -2.22
C ASN A 536 17.13 20.24 -0.95
N ASP A 537 17.59 19.60 0.13
CA ASP A 537 17.82 20.18 1.45
C ASP A 537 16.54 20.77 2.06
N GLY A 538 15.42 20.02 1.98
CA GLY A 538 14.20 20.41 2.71
C GLY A 538 12.86 20.23 2.00
N GLY A 539 11.90 21.07 2.38
CA GLY A 539 10.49 20.97 1.97
C GLY A 539 10.20 21.59 0.61
N GLY A 540 10.73 21.02 -0.48
CA GLY A 540 10.61 21.57 -1.85
C GLY A 540 9.17 21.80 -2.32
N ILE A 541 8.19 21.01 -1.86
CA ILE A 541 6.79 21.17 -2.24
C ILE A 541 6.22 22.54 -1.83
N PHE A 542 6.67 23.09 -0.69
CA PHE A 542 6.17 24.36 -0.18
C PHE A 542 6.56 25.54 -1.07
N SER A 543 7.63 25.42 -1.88
CA SER A 543 8.02 26.42 -2.89
C SER A 543 7.02 26.52 -4.05
N LEU A 544 6.06 25.59 -4.15
CA LEU A 544 4.98 25.57 -5.15
C LEU A 544 3.62 25.97 -4.58
N LEU A 545 3.56 26.32 -3.31
CA LEU A 545 2.33 26.63 -2.58
C LEU A 545 2.34 28.11 -2.11
N GLU A 546 1.21 28.58 -1.63
CA GLU A 546 1.00 29.95 -1.15
C GLU A 546 2.02 30.40 -0.09
N GLN A 547 2.54 29.45 0.69
CA GLN A 547 3.56 29.71 1.71
C GLN A 547 4.87 30.28 1.14
N ALA A 548 5.16 30.05 -0.15
CA ALA A 548 6.36 30.58 -0.80
C ALA A 548 6.41 32.12 -0.84
N GLU A 549 5.25 32.79 -0.73
CA GLU A 549 5.13 34.24 -0.73
C GLU A 549 5.57 34.88 0.61
N HIS A 550 5.68 34.08 1.70
CA HIS A 550 6.07 34.54 3.01
C HIS A 550 7.59 34.47 3.23
N GLY A 551 8.37 35.34 2.57
CA GLY A 551 9.82 35.30 2.47
C GLY A 551 10.60 35.08 3.80
N GLY A 552 10.33 35.86 4.86
CA GLY A 552 11.09 35.80 6.11
C GLY A 552 11.01 34.47 6.86
N PRO A 553 9.83 33.93 7.19
CA PRO A 553 9.67 32.67 7.92
C PRO A 553 9.79 31.42 7.03
N PHE A 554 9.74 31.55 5.71
CA PHE A 554 9.61 30.42 4.78
C PHE A 554 10.68 29.35 4.99
N GLU A 555 11.95 29.73 4.97
CA GLU A 555 13.05 28.78 5.08
C GLU A 555 13.04 28.01 6.40
N ARG A 556 12.76 28.68 7.51
CA ARG A 556 12.78 28.05 8.81
C ARG A 556 11.55 27.17 9.06
N VAL A 557 10.36 27.59 8.59
CA VAL A 557 9.07 26.98 9.00
C VAL A 557 8.61 25.94 7.96
N PHE A 558 8.91 26.15 6.69
CA PHE A 558 8.45 25.32 5.57
C PHE A 558 9.60 24.69 4.79
N GLY A 559 10.60 25.48 4.42
CA GLY A 559 11.81 25.00 3.73
C GLY A 559 12.57 23.99 4.57
N THR A 560 12.70 24.25 5.86
CA THR A 560 13.34 23.35 6.84
C THR A 560 14.65 22.75 6.34
N PRO A 561 15.64 23.57 5.92
CA PRO A 561 16.93 23.05 5.50
C PRO A 561 17.60 22.28 6.63
N HIS A 562 18.13 21.11 6.33
CA HIS A 562 18.64 20.20 7.36
C HIS A 562 20.17 20.02 7.33
N GLY A 563 20.83 20.26 6.19
CA GLY A 563 22.28 20.12 6.02
C GLY A 563 22.83 18.73 6.35
N ALA A 564 21.96 17.70 6.40
CA ALA A 564 22.34 16.35 6.81
C ALA A 564 23.08 15.60 5.70
N GLY A 565 24.16 14.90 6.05
CA GLY A 565 24.86 13.99 5.15
C GLY A 565 24.11 12.66 5.01
N LEU A 566 23.32 12.48 3.97
CA LEU A 566 22.49 11.26 3.78
C LEU A 566 23.36 10.02 3.57
N GLY A 567 24.48 10.15 2.84
CA GLY A 567 25.46 9.08 2.69
C GLY A 567 26.10 8.67 4.02
N SER A 568 26.34 9.60 4.95
CA SER A 568 26.85 9.29 6.29
C SER A 568 25.84 8.52 7.13
N LEU A 569 24.56 8.88 7.01
CA LEU A 569 23.48 8.16 7.69
C LEU A 569 23.35 6.72 7.15
N ALA A 570 23.42 6.54 5.83
CA ALA A 570 23.44 5.21 5.21
C ALA A 570 24.64 4.37 5.70
N ALA A 571 25.83 4.97 5.75
CA ALA A 571 27.03 4.33 6.25
C ALA A 571 26.90 3.91 7.72
N ALA A 572 26.29 4.72 8.58
CA ALA A 572 26.00 4.37 9.98
C ALA A 572 25.08 3.13 10.10
N ALA A 573 24.21 2.91 9.13
CA ALA A 573 23.37 1.71 9.02
C ALA A 573 24.08 0.53 8.29
N GLY A 574 25.36 0.69 7.91
CA GLY A 574 26.12 -0.31 7.16
C GLY A 574 25.65 -0.47 5.71
N LEU A 575 25.03 0.55 5.12
CA LEU A 575 24.52 0.53 3.76
C LEU A 575 25.45 1.31 2.81
N PRO A 576 25.71 0.79 1.60
CA PRO A 576 26.45 1.54 0.59
C PRO A 576 25.61 2.72 0.10
N ALA A 577 26.30 3.84 -0.17
CA ALA A 577 25.70 5.04 -0.71
C ALA A 577 26.54 5.61 -1.85
N VAL A 578 25.89 6.15 -2.88
CA VAL A 578 26.51 6.83 -4.01
C VAL A 578 25.75 8.11 -4.34
N ILE A 579 26.49 9.14 -4.78
CA ILE A 579 25.89 10.37 -5.30
C ILE A 579 25.86 10.25 -6.83
N VAL A 580 24.73 10.60 -7.42
CA VAL A 580 24.52 10.64 -8.87
C VAL A 580 24.09 12.05 -9.29
N ASP A 581 24.93 12.71 -10.07
CA ASP A 581 24.68 14.06 -10.55
C ASP A 581 24.22 14.07 -12.02
N LEU A 582 24.68 13.12 -12.83
CA LEU A 582 24.38 13.04 -14.25
C LEU A 582 23.31 11.98 -14.56
N ALA A 583 22.42 12.29 -15.49
CA ALA A 583 21.37 11.37 -15.89
C ALA A 583 21.88 10.06 -16.50
N CYS A 584 23.01 10.09 -17.22
CA CYS A 584 23.63 8.90 -17.82
C CYS A 584 24.17 7.91 -16.77
N ASP A 585 24.47 8.34 -15.55
CA ASP A 585 25.02 7.49 -14.48
C ASP A 585 23.94 6.78 -13.66
N LEU A 586 22.68 7.25 -13.76
CA LEU A 586 21.56 6.70 -13.00
C LEU A 586 21.36 5.20 -13.25
N PRO A 587 21.31 4.68 -14.49
CA PRO A 587 21.11 3.25 -14.73
C PRO A 587 22.18 2.37 -14.07
N GLY A 588 23.44 2.80 -14.10
CA GLY A 588 24.57 2.11 -13.44
C GLY A 588 24.43 2.07 -11.93
N ALA A 589 23.91 3.13 -11.31
CA ALA A 589 23.71 3.23 -9.87
C ALA A 589 22.54 2.37 -9.36
N LEU A 590 21.61 1.96 -10.23
CA LEU A 590 20.49 1.09 -9.87
C LEU A 590 20.89 -0.38 -9.77
N GLY A 591 22.05 -0.79 -10.33
CA GLY A 591 22.55 -2.17 -10.28
C GLY A 591 23.15 -2.55 -8.92
N GLY A 592 23.29 -3.85 -8.62
CA GLY A 592 23.84 -4.41 -7.38
C GLY A 592 22.77 -5.01 -6.47
N GLY A 593 23.17 -5.82 -5.47
CA GLY A 593 22.25 -6.51 -4.56
C GLY A 593 22.11 -5.82 -3.19
N GLY A 594 21.06 -6.17 -2.46
CA GLY A 594 20.78 -5.67 -1.11
C GLY A 594 20.24 -4.25 -1.06
N ILE A 595 20.19 -3.66 0.14
CA ILE A 595 19.72 -2.28 0.32
C ILE A 595 20.89 -1.33 0.09
N ARG A 596 20.68 -0.28 -0.71
CA ARG A 596 21.65 0.79 -0.99
C ARG A 596 20.97 2.13 -1.19
N VAL A 597 21.71 3.21 -1.04
CA VAL A 597 21.23 4.58 -1.19
C VAL A 597 21.86 5.23 -2.41
N VAL A 598 21.03 5.83 -3.25
CA VAL A 598 21.44 6.70 -4.36
C VAL A 598 20.96 8.11 -4.03
N GLU A 599 21.87 9.01 -3.73
CA GLU A 599 21.56 10.42 -3.47
C GLU A 599 21.66 11.22 -4.77
N VAL A 600 20.60 11.94 -5.12
CA VAL A 600 20.58 12.90 -6.22
C VAL A 600 20.39 14.29 -5.63
N ARG A 601 21.42 15.14 -5.75
CA ARG A 601 21.39 16.48 -5.21
C ARG A 601 20.71 17.44 -6.16
N THR A 602 19.72 18.16 -5.65
CA THR A 602 18.93 19.13 -6.42
C THR A 602 18.80 20.44 -5.63
N SER A 603 18.05 21.39 -6.16
CA SER A 603 17.79 22.67 -5.52
C SER A 603 16.29 22.94 -5.48
N ARG A 604 15.77 23.35 -4.33
CA ARG A 604 14.36 23.74 -4.17
C ARG A 604 13.95 24.86 -5.11
N GLU A 605 14.79 25.89 -5.21
CA GLU A 605 14.53 27.06 -6.05
C GLU A 605 14.56 26.70 -7.55
N ALA A 606 15.61 26.01 -8.01
CA ALA A 606 15.72 25.55 -9.39
C ALA A 606 14.60 24.56 -9.74
N GLY A 607 14.25 23.65 -8.83
CA GLY A 607 13.15 22.70 -9.00
C GLY A 607 11.79 23.37 -9.12
N ALA A 608 11.54 24.42 -8.34
CA ALA A 608 10.31 25.21 -8.44
C ALA A 608 10.23 26.01 -9.75
N ALA A 609 11.35 26.60 -10.18
CA ALA A 609 11.42 27.33 -11.46
C ALA A 609 11.15 26.38 -12.64
N LEU A 610 11.81 25.22 -12.66
CA LEU A 610 11.64 24.20 -13.69
C LEU A 610 10.19 23.69 -13.79
N ARG A 611 9.53 23.43 -12.66
CA ARG A 611 8.14 22.97 -12.68
C ARG A 611 7.17 24.04 -13.18
N ARG A 612 7.45 25.33 -12.91
CA ARG A 612 6.67 26.44 -13.51
C ARG A 612 6.85 26.50 -15.03
N GLU A 613 8.10 26.35 -15.49
CA GLU A 613 8.43 26.31 -16.92
C GLU A 613 7.74 25.13 -17.63
N LEU A 614 7.88 23.91 -17.09
CA LEU A 614 7.22 22.73 -17.60
C LEU A 614 5.70 22.92 -17.68
N ARG A 615 5.08 23.42 -16.62
CA ARG A 615 3.65 23.66 -16.60
C ARG A 615 3.23 24.65 -17.69
N ALA A 616 3.92 25.78 -17.82
CA ALA A 616 3.59 26.80 -18.81
C ALA A 616 3.74 26.26 -20.25
N ALA A 617 4.88 25.64 -20.57
CA ALA A 617 5.17 25.14 -21.90
C ALA A 617 4.25 23.97 -22.30
N CYS A 618 4.06 22.99 -21.41
CA CYS A 618 3.25 21.80 -21.71
C CYS A 618 1.77 22.16 -21.83
N THR A 619 1.24 23.04 -20.95
CA THR A 619 -0.14 23.49 -21.04
C THR A 619 -0.40 24.28 -22.32
N ALA A 620 0.53 25.17 -22.72
CA ALA A 620 0.43 25.89 -23.99
C ALA A 620 0.47 24.95 -25.21
N ALA A 621 1.37 23.96 -25.20
CA ALA A 621 1.44 22.95 -26.26
C ALA A 621 0.19 22.11 -26.37
N ALA A 622 -0.38 21.66 -25.24
CA ALA A 622 -1.63 20.94 -25.18
C ALA A 622 -2.81 21.75 -25.75
N ALA A 623 -2.92 23.02 -25.34
CA ALA A 623 -3.99 23.92 -25.82
C ALA A 623 -3.91 24.21 -27.33
N ALA A 624 -2.70 24.22 -27.90
CA ALA A 624 -2.51 24.45 -29.33
C ALA A 624 -2.82 23.21 -30.20
N ALA A 625 -2.76 22.02 -29.63
CA ALA A 625 -2.95 20.74 -30.34
C ALA A 625 -4.34 20.11 -30.15
N GLY A 626 -5.07 20.46 -29.09
CA GLY A 626 -6.42 19.95 -28.77
C GLY A 626 -7.48 20.95 -29.25
#